data_f176f7e6d045f05bb5155ed81383a7e8
#
_entry.id   f176f7e6d045f05bb5155ed81383a7e8
#
_cell.length_a   1.000
_cell.length_b   1.000
_cell.length_c   1.000
_cell.angle_alpha   90.00
_cell.angle_beta   90.00
_cell.angle_gamma   90.00
#
_symmetry.space_group_name_H-M   'P 1'
#
loop_
_entity.id
_entity.type
_entity.pdbx_description
1 polymer ?
#
loop_
_entity_poly.entity_id
_entity_poly.type
_entity_poly.pdbx_seq_one_letter_code
_entity_poly.pdbx_strand_id
1 'polypeptide(L)'
;YYSELLICSFENPANACLSSDRLIYGDPAGNAGHILSVSAAERNIIANEKTELILDIADTFENPYDSEAVSLNAALTGPNGEKSNALGFYSEDYTLHNDGNITSDGTSHWRFRLSLPSGGLWRFDIALTAGGKALDSLSGYIEAGENANGDRSVCVSENNSTRFSLRNGAAFTPIGLNVGWMKSFSEYAEYVNEIAKNGGNYMRIWLSQLGLSLMKKENAPNDFSSGAEDAAALDALVELCEERGVYLQTALFYHGAFSSDGTDAAWRDNPFNIIRNGYLSSPELFWTNERARTDTKNYIRYILARWGYSRSIFSIELCNEITSAAGESTDIKAWCEEMTAYLRENDAYRHMISVSAASINDTLPADDCFDFINVHTYRYSSAAALEKQVKQLAAKYNKPVFITEIGVDYAS
;
A
#
# COMPACT_ATOMS: atom_id res chain seq x y z
N TYR A 1 6.89 13.00 -35.38
CA TYR A 1 8.00 13.93 -35.65
C TYR A 1 7.89 15.08 -34.65
N TYR A 2 8.63 15.02 -33.60
CA TYR A 2 9.29 16.05 -32.80
C TYR A 2 9.70 15.40 -31.48
N SER A 3 10.71 14.55 -31.57
CA SER A 3 11.53 14.13 -30.45
C SER A 3 12.79 15.01 -30.48
N GLU A 4 12.68 16.24 -30.13
CA GLU A 4 13.86 17.07 -29.97
C GLU A 4 13.77 17.94 -28.74
N LEU A 5 14.55 17.49 -27.76
CA LEU A 5 15.50 18.30 -27.00
C LEU A 5 14.88 19.46 -26.20
N LEU A 6 14.43 19.18 -25.02
CA LEU A 6 14.50 20.19 -23.97
C LEU A 6 15.93 20.18 -23.38
N ILE A 7 16.77 21.09 -23.84
CA ILE A 7 18.03 21.40 -23.18
C ILE A 7 17.69 22.22 -21.95
N CYS A 8 17.54 21.56 -20.81
CA CYS A 8 17.55 22.28 -19.55
C CYS A 8 19.00 22.74 -19.30
N SER A 9 19.19 24.04 -19.06
CA SER A 9 20.48 24.59 -18.65
C SER A 9 20.78 24.10 -17.24
N PHE A 10 21.62 23.08 -17.12
CA PHE A 10 22.23 22.69 -15.87
C PHE A 10 23.36 23.66 -15.53
N GLU A 11 23.61 23.89 -14.26
CA GLU A 11 24.78 24.65 -13.81
C GLU A 11 26.11 24.01 -14.26
N ASN A 12 26.07 22.75 -14.76
CA ASN A 12 27.20 22.09 -15.38
C ASN A 12 26.76 21.12 -16.50
N PRO A 13 26.61 21.61 -17.75
CA PRO A 13 26.10 20.81 -18.87
C PRO A 13 27.01 19.66 -19.33
N ALA A 14 28.22 19.54 -18.79
CA ALA A 14 29.16 18.47 -19.16
C ALA A 14 28.77 17.10 -18.57
N ASN A 15 27.84 17.05 -17.62
CA ASN A 15 27.46 15.85 -16.86
C ASN A 15 26.01 15.42 -17.07
N ALA A 16 25.30 15.91 -18.09
CA ALA A 16 23.95 15.48 -18.38
C ALA A 16 23.94 14.37 -19.43
N CYS A 17 23.44 13.19 -19.06
CA CYS A 17 23.16 12.13 -20.01
C CYS A 17 21.69 12.20 -20.41
N LEU A 18 21.38 12.31 -21.70
CA LEU A 18 20.02 12.28 -22.24
C LEU A 18 19.67 10.84 -22.58
N SER A 19 18.77 10.22 -21.86
CA SER A 19 18.07 9.05 -22.37
C SER A 19 16.90 9.50 -23.25
N SER A 20 16.58 8.75 -24.31
CA SER A 20 15.51 9.03 -25.25
C SER A 20 14.10 9.02 -24.63
N ASP A 21 13.96 8.81 -23.32
CA ASP A 21 12.73 8.41 -22.64
C ASP A 21 12.27 9.40 -21.57
N ARG A 22 12.47 10.71 -21.76
CA ARG A 22 11.97 11.78 -20.87
C ARG A 22 12.51 11.76 -19.43
N LEU A 23 13.48 10.92 -19.13
CA LEU A 23 14.22 10.92 -17.88
C LEU A 23 15.58 11.56 -18.12
N ILE A 24 15.89 12.59 -17.36
CA ILE A 24 17.18 13.28 -17.42
C ILE A 24 17.82 13.13 -16.04
N TYR A 25 18.95 12.46 -15.96
CA TYR A 25 19.74 12.38 -14.73
C TYR A 25 21.16 12.90 -14.98
N GLY A 26 21.75 13.48 -13.94
CA GLY A 26 23.15 13.85 -13.98
C GLY A 26 24.02 12.58 -13.87
N ASP A 27 25.01 12.44 -14.75
CA ASP A 27 26.03 11.43 -14.57
C ASP A 27 26.68 11.62 -13.18
N PRO A 28 26.71 10.60 -12.31
CA PRO A 28 27.52 10.65 -11.11
C PRO A 28 28.97 10.78 -11.54
N ALA A 29 29.44 12.00 -11.64
CA ALA A 29 30.73 12.36 -12.24
C ALA A 29 31.86 11.51 -11.65
N GLY A 30 32.30 10.50 -12.39
CA GLY A 30 33.61 9.88 -12.28
C GLY A 30 33.94 9.14 -10.99
N ASN A 31 33.02 8.99 -10.04
CA ASN A 31 33.13 8.06 -8.93
C ASN A 31 32.33 6.81 -9.28
N ALA A 32 32.88 5.64 -9.03
CA ALA A 32 32.14 4.39 -9.00
C ALA A 32 31.10 4.52 -7.86
N GLY A 33 29.99 5.19 -8.15
CA GLY A 33 28.87 5.37 -7.22
C GLY A 33 28.21 4.03 -6.92
N HIS A 34 27.48 3.97 -5.84
CA HIS A 34 26.67 2.80 -5.49
C HIS A 34 25.41 2.71 -6.36
N ILE A 35 24.84 3.86 -6.76
CA ILE A 35 23.75 3.95 -7.74
C ILE A 35 24.35 4.09 -9.13
N LEU A 36 24.28 3.02 -9.93
CA LEU A 36 24.90 2.96 -11.26
C LEU A 36 24.02 3.62 -12.32
N SER A 37 22.70 3.43 -12.26
CA SER A 37 21.77 4.00 -13.22
C SER A 37 20.37 4.15 -12.64
N VAL A 38 19.55 4.99 -13.28
CA VAL A 38 18.10 5.07 -13.09
C VAL A 38 17.43 5.15 -14.46
N SER A 39 16.38 4.39 -14.66
CA SER A 39 15.58 4.40 -15.88
C SER A 39 14.07 4.42 -15.55
N ALA A 40 13.26 4.99 -16.44
CA ALA A 40 11.81 4.89 -16.32
C ALA A 40 11.30 3.69 -17.13
N ALA A 41 10.37 2.93 -16.57
CA ALA A 41 9.72 1.82 -17.25
C ALA A 41 8.78 2.32 -18.36
N GLU A 42 8.08 3.44 -18.11
CA GLU A 42 7.12 4.03 -19.04
C GLU A 42 7.77 5.09 -19.94
N ARG A 43 7.41 5.05 -21.23
CA ARG A 43 7.83 6.09 -22.20
C ARG A 43 7.01 7.38 -22.11
N ASN A 44 5.74 7.26 -21.70
CA ASN A 44 4.84 8.38 -21.52
C ASN A 44 4.43 8.44 -20.05
N ILE A 45 4.97 9.40 -19.33
CA ILE A 45 4.65 9.65 -17.95
C ILE A 45 3.50 10.67 -17.92
N ILE A 46 2.44 10.34 -17.19
CA ILE A 46 1.22 11.16 -17.09
C ILE A 46 0.93 11.39 -15.61
N ALA A 47 0.58 12.60 -15.25
CA ALA A 47 0.19 12.95 -13.88
C ALA A 47 -0.96 12.07 -13.38
N ASN A 48 -0.94 11.74 -12.11
CA ASN A 48 -1.92 10.85 -11.47
C ASN A 48 -2.01 9.43 -12.08
N GLU A 49 -0.99 8.98 -12.78
CA GLU A 49 -0.85 7.60 -13.25
C GLU A 49 0.45 6.99 -12.72
N LYS A 50 0.55 5.67 -12.78
CA LYS A 50 1.76 4.94 -12.34
C LYS A 50 2.95 5.40 -13.16
N THR A 51 4.04 5.68 -12.47
CA THR A 51 5.38 5.87 -13.03
C THR A 51 6.33 5.00 -12.25
N GLU A 52 7.09 4.13 -12.91
CA GLU A 52 8.07 3.29 -12.27
C GLU A 52 9.49 3.70 -12.67
N LEU A 53 10.33 3.97 -11.67
CA LEU A 53 11.77 4.14 -11.84
C LEU A 53 12.47 2.87 -11.39
N ILE A 54 13.35 2.34 -12.24
CA ILE A 54 14.18 1.16 -11.99
C ILE A 54 15.61 1.63 -11.79
N LEU A 55 16.25 1.15 -10.71
CA LEU A 55 17.61 1.51 -10.36
C LEU A 55 18.51 0.29 -10.36
N ASP A 56 19.68 0.45 -10.96
CA ASP A 56 20.81 -0.47 -10.81
C ASP A 56 21.69 0.01 -9.64
N ILE A 57 21.85 -0.83 -8.64
CA ILE A 57 22.69 -0.56 -7.47
C ILE A 57 23.79 -1.61 -7.45
N ALA A 58 25.05 -1.14 -7.29
CA ALA A 58 26.25 -2.00 -7.34
C ALA A 58 26.35 -2.96 -6.14
N ASP A 59 25.75 -2.57 -5.01
CA ASP A 59 25.84 -3.32 -3.76
C ASP A 59 24.78 -4.40 -3.65
N THR A 60 25.14 -5.47 -2.93
CA THR A 60 24.22 -6.48 -2.48
C THR A 60 24.05 -6.37 -0.97
N PHE A 61 22.82 -6.50 -0.48
CA PHE A 61 22.46 -6.41 0.93
C PHE A 61 21.94 -7.77 1.41
N GLU A 62 22.26 -8.14 2.65
CA GLU A 62 21.83 -9.41 3.23
C GLU A 62 20.29 -9.53 3.28
N ASN A 63 19.63 -8.45 3.69
CA ASN A 63 18.18 -8.32 3.60
C ASN A 63 17.80 -6.97 2.98
N PRO A 64 17.52 -6.92 1.66
CA PRO A 64 17.14 -5.67 0.98
C PRO A 64 15.72 -5.19 1.33
N TYR A 65 14.94 -5.99 2.06
CA TYR A 65 13.61 -5.62 2.52
C TYR A 65 13.61 -4.91 3.88
N ASP A 66 14.72 -4.97 4.63
CA ASP A 66 14.87 -4.31 5.92
C ASP A 66 15.30 -2.86 5.75
N SER A 67 14.38 -1.94 5.96
CA SER A 67 14.62 -0.50 5.78
C SER A 67 15.57 0.11 6.83
N GLU A 68 15.84 -0.58 7.95
CA GLU A 68 16.88 -0.17 8.88
C GLU A 68 18.28 -0.57 8.39
N ALA A 69 18.38 -1.71 7.69
CA ALA A 69 19.63 -2.16 7.09
C ALA A 69 19.97 -1.34 5.83
N VAL A 70 19.00 -1.13 4.94
CA VAL A 70 19.15 -0.36 3.71
C VAL A 70 17.85 0.36 3.36
N SER A 71 17.93 1.62 2.99
CA SER A 71 16.76 2.35 2.52
C SER A 71 17.06 3.22 1.32
N LEU A 72 16.10 3.29 0.41
CA LEU A 72 16.10 4.12 -0.77
C LEU A 72 14.92 5.11 -0.65
N ASN A 73 15.20 6.41 -0.75
CA ASN A 73 14.20 7.46 -0.63
C ASN A 73 14.42 8.50 -1.72
N ALA A 74 13.36 9.14 -2.17
CA ALA A 74 13.44 10.25 -3.10
C ALA A 74 12.64 11.44 -2.60
N ALA A 75 13.25 12.63 -2.63
CA ALA A 75 12.55 13.90 -2.51
C ALA A 75 12.14 14.38 -3.90
N LEU A 76 10.89 14.78 -4.07
CA LEU A 76 10.35 15.27 -5.32
C LEU A 76 9.99 16.74 -5.21
N THR A 77 10.33 17.51 -6.24
CA THR A 77 9.96 18.94 -6.34
C THR A 77 9.30 19.18 -7.68
N GLY A 78 8.04 19.58 -7.63
CA GLY A 78 7.22 19.82 -8.81
C GLY A 78 7.45 21.18 -9.45
N PRO A 79 6.82 21.40 -10.62
CA PRO A 79 7.03 22.60 -11.43
C PRO A 79 6.64 23.91 -10.74
N ASN A 80 5.72 23.87 -9.78
CA ASN A 80 5.27 25.04 -9.01
C ASN A 80 5.90 25.09 -7.60
N GLY A 81 6.91 24.25 -7.34
CA GLY A 81 7.59 24.18 -6.04
C GLY A 81 6.90 23.28 -5.01
N GLU A 82 5.87 22.54 -5.41
CA GLU A 82 5.25 21.51 -4.57
C GLU A 82 6.26 20.44 -4.19
N LYS A 83 6.15 19.94 -2.95
CA LYS A 83 7.03 18.92 -2.42
C LYS A 83 6.29 17.61 -2.20
N SER A 84 6.93 16.51 -2.55
CA SER A 84 6.48 15.16 -2.26
C SER A 84 7.68 14.28 -1.97
N ASN A 85 7.44 13.09 -1.42
CA ASN A 85 8.46 12.10 -1.16
C ASN A 85 8.02 10.77 -1.80
N ALA A 86 9.00 9.95 -2.14
CA ALA A 86 8.76 8.58 -2.56
C ALA A 86 9.66 7.63 -1.79
N LEU A 87 9.12 6.48 -1.46
CA LEU A 87 9.81 5.38 -0.80
C LEU A 87 10.24 4.39 -1.87
N GLY A 88 11.52 4.00 -1.87
CA GLY A 88 12.00 2.94 -2.74
C GLY A 88 11.82 1.57 -2.10
N PHE A 89 11.75 0.54 -2.95
CA PHE A 89 11.62 -0.85 -2.54
C PHE A 89 12.45 -1.77 -3.43
N TYR A 90 12.80 -2.92 -2.88
CA TYR A 90 13.43 -4.01 -3.63
C TYR A 90 12.38 -5.03 -4.03
N SER A 91 12.47 -5.55 -5.26
CA SER A 91 11.56 -6.60 -5.73
C SER A 91 12.21 -7.49 -6.77
N GLU A 92 11.84 -8.74 -6.75
CA GLU A 92 12.08 -9.70 -7.82
C GLU A 92 11.12 -9.43 -8.99
N ASP A 93 11.57 -9.70 -10.21
CA ASP A 93 10.81 -9.55 -11.43
C ASP A 93 10.01 -10.80 -11.72
N TYR A 94 8.77 -10.60 -12.14
CA TYR A 94 7.83 -11.66 -12.46
C TYR A 94 7.09 -11.38 -13.76
N THR A 95 6.86 -12.44 -14.52
CA THR A 95 5.99 -12.40 -15.71
C THR A 95 4.62 -12.98 -15.39
N LEU A 96 3.56 -12.18 -15.60
CA LEU A 96 2.17 -12.64 -15.61
C LEU A 96 1.83 -13.21 -16.98
N HIS A 97 1.48 -14.49 -17.03
CA HIS A 97 1.08 -15.20 -18.25
C HIS A 97 -0.42 -15.06 -18.54
N ASN A 98 -0.82 -15.29 -19.78
CA ASN A 98 -2.22 -15.20 -20.23
C ASN A 98 -3.19 -16.16 -19.51
N ASP A 99 -2.68 -17.22 -18.93
CA ASP A 99 -3.45 -18.18 -18.12
C ASP A 99 -3.55 -17.75 -16.64
N GLY A 100 -2.98 -16.61 -16.29
CA GLY A 100 -2.98 -16.04 -14.95
C GLY A 100 -1.87 -16.59 -14.04
N ASN A 101 -1.01 -17.47 -14.53
CA ASN A 101 0.16 -17.92 -13.79
C ASN A 101 1.21 -16.80 -13.72
N ILE A 102 1.94 -16.76 -12.63
CA ILE A 102 3.03 -15.79 -12.38
C ILE A 102 4.32 -16.60 -12.21
N THR A 103 5.36 -16.24 -12.95
CA THR A 103 6.66 -16.89 -12.86
C THR A 103 7.77 -15.88 -12.65
N SER A 104 8.74 -16.23 -11.79
CA SER A 104 9.94 -15.41 -11.58
C SER A 104 10.79 -15.36 -12.85
N ASP A 105 11.31 -14.17 -13.15
CA ASP A 105 12.26 -13.96 -14.25
C ASP A 105 13.71 -14.14 -13.78
N GLY A 106 13.92 -14.36 -12.47
CA GLY A 106 15.23 -14.59 -11.84
C GLY A 106 16.08 -13.34 -11.73
N THR A 107 15.52 -12.16 -11.94
CA THR A 107 16.16 -10.85 -11.76
C THR A 107 15.47 -10.07 -10.66
N SER A 108 16.18 -9.10 -10.10
CA SER A 108 15.64 -8.26 -9.03
C SER A 108 16.19 -6.86 -9.15
N HIS A 109 15.38 -5.86 -8.80
CA HIS A 109 15.76 -4.47 -8.91
C HIS A 109 15.27 -3.63 -7.73
N TRP A 110 15.95 -2.52 -7.51
CA TRP A 110 15.44 -1.44 -6.70
C TRP A 110 14.52 -0.56 -7.54
N ARG A 111 13.39 -0.13 -6.94
CA ARG A 111 12.36 0.63 -7.65
C ARG A 111 11.78 1.75 -6.82
N PHE A 112 11.29 2.77 -7.54
CA PHE A 112 10.24 3.67 -7.05
C PHE A 112 9.01 3.50 -7.91
N ARG A 113 7.85 3.44 -7.29
CA ARG A 113 6.56 3.63 -7.96
C ARG A 113 5.95 4.93 -7.49
N LEU A 114 5.67 5.79 -8.44
CA LEU A 114 5.24 7.16 -8.22
C LEU A 114 3.90 7.40 -8.91
N SER A 115 3.15 8.37 -8.40
CA SER A 115 2.06 9.04 -9.10
C SER A 115 2.23 10.53 -8.89
N LEU A 116 2.68 11.23 -9.92
CA LEU A 116 2.97 12.67 -9.85
C LEU A 116 1.65 13.46 -9.84
N PRO A 117 1.42 14.40 -8.91
CA PRO A 117 0.11 15.04 -8.76
C PRO A 117 -0.25 16.02 -9.86
N SER A 118 0.74 16.51 -10.64
CA SER A 118 0.53 17.45 -11.74
C SER A 118 1.47 17.18 -12.92
N GLY A 119 1.10 17.62 -14.12
CA GLY A 119 2.00 17.66 -15.27
C GLY A 119 3.11 18.68 -15.09
N GLY A 120 4.14 18.57 -15.91
CA GLY A 120 5.30 19.44 -15.92
C GLY A 120 6.60 18.74 -15.53
N LEU A 121 7.65 19.54 -15.31
CA LEU A 121 8.99 19.05 -15.00
C LEU A 121 9.16 18.89 -13.49
N TRP A 122 9.33 17.65 -13.05
CA TRP A 122 9.57 17.26 -11.66
C TRP A 122 11.05 16.95 -11.45
N ARG A 123 11.67 17.59 -10.46
CA ARG A 123 12.99 17.20 -9.98
C ARG A 123 12.85 16.08 -8.96
N PHE A 124 13.74 15.08 -9.03
CA PHE A 124 13.94 14.09 -7.99
C PHE A 124 15.36 14.14 -7.43
N ASP A 125 15.47 13.93 -6.13
CA ASP A 125 16.72 13.79 -5.40
C ASP A 125 16.65 12.44 -4.64
N ILE A 126 17.32 11.40 -5.18
CA ILE A 126 17.35 10.06 -4.62
C ILE A 126 18.49 9.97 -3.61
N ALA A 127 18.25 9.34 -2.47
CA ALA A 127 19.25 9.01 -1.47
C ALA A 127 19.20 7.52 -1.13
N LEU A 128 20.36 6.87 -1.21
CA LEU A 128 20.61 5.51 -0.74
C LEU A 128 21.31 5.58 0.60
N THR A 129 20.78 4.88 1.61
CA THR A 129 21.38 4.79 2.94
C THR A 129 21.58 3.33 3.33
N ALA A 130 22.64 3.02 4.05
CA ALA A 130 22.87 1.71 4.64
C ALA A 130 23.36 1.84 6.08
N GLY A 131 22.74 1.07 7.00
CA GLY A 131 23.04 1.15 8.43
C GLY A 131 22.88 2.55 9.01
N GLY A 132 21.88 3.32 8.52
CA GLY A 132 21.61 4.69 8.94
C GLY A 132 22.60 5.75 8.41
N LYS A 133 23.50 5.40 7.49
CA LYS A 133 24.48 6.33 6.90
C LYS A 133 24.20 6.53 5.41
N ALA A 134 24.34 7.77 4.93
CA ALA A 134 24.29 8.05 3.51
C ALA A 134 25.39 7.24 2.79
N LEU A 135 24.99 6.47 1.80
CA LEU A 135 25.87 5.67 0.97
C LEU A 135 26.09 6.34 -0.39
N ASP A 136 25.01 6.80 -1.03
CA ASP A 136 25.04 7.48 -2.31
C ASP A 136 23.82 8.36 -2.53
N SER A 137 23.87 9.23 -3.56
CA SER A 137 22.76 10.06 -3.99
C SER A 137 22.80 10.34 -5.48
N LEU A 138 21.61 10.49 -6.08
CA LEU A 138 21.47 10.81 -7.50
C LEU A 138 20.30 11.78 -7.68
N SER A 139 20.49 12.81 -8.50
CA SER A 139 19.45 13.78 -8.84
C SER A 139 19.11 13.75 -10.32
N GLY A 140 17.86 14.03 -10.66
CA GLY A 140 17.42 14.10 -12.04
C GLY A 140 16.05 14.76 -12.18
N TYR A 141 15.46 14.59 -13.37
CA TYR A 141 14.16 15.18 -13.69
C TYR A 141 13.26 14.17 -14.40
N ILE A 142 11.96 14.30 -14.17
CA ILE A 142 10.89 13.55 -14.83
C ILE A 142 9.95 14.58 -15.45
N GLU A 143 9.64 14.45 -16.73
CA GLU A 143 8.59 15.26 -17.38
C GLU A 143 7.28 14.48 -17.44
N ALA A 144 6.24 14.97 -16.80
CA ALA A 144 4.91 14.39 -16.81
C ALA A 144 3.94 15.21 -17.66
N GLY A 145 3.13 14.52 -18.47
CA GLY A 145 1.99 15.13 -19.16
C GLY A 145 0.82 15.36 -18.20
N GLU A 146 -0.10 16.25 -18.57
CA GLU A 146 -1.32 16.49 -17.81
C GLU A 146 -2.29 15.31 -17.89
N ASN A 147 -3.07 15.10 -16.81
CA ASN A 147 -4.17 14.16 -16.78
C ASN A 147 -5.51 14.89 -16.74
N ALA A 148 -6.31 14.73 -17.80
CA ALA A 148 -7.61 15.36 -17.90
C ALA A 148 -8.64 14.88 -16.86
N ASN A 149 -8.46 13.69 -16.29
CA ASN A 149 -9.35 13.10 -15.29
C ASN A 149 -9.07 13.58 -13.86
N GLY A 150 -7.92 14.21 -13.64
CA GLY A 150 -7.45 14.61 -12.31
C GLY A 150 -7.23 13.45 -11.34
N ASP A 151 -7.10 13.77 -10.07
CA ASP A 151 -6.93 12.78 -9.00
C ASP A 151 -8.27 12.09 -8.67
N ARG A 152 -8.33 10.79 -8.92
CA ARG A 152 -9.49 9.94 -8.66
C ARG A 152 -9.36 9.09 -7.38
N SER A 153 -8.38 9.35 -6.54
CA SER A 153 -8.26 8.70 -5.24
C SER A 153 -9.48 8.98 -4.37
N VAL A 154 -9.89 8.00 -3.57
CA VAL A 154 -11.04 8.16 -2.66
C VAL A 154 -10.62 8.87 -1.38
N CYS A 155 -11.48 9.70 -0.86
CA CYS A 155 -11.29 10.39 0.43
C CYS A 155 -12.62 10.55 1.18
N VAL A 156 -12.55 10.94 2.43
CA VAL A 156 -13.72 11.49 3.14
C VAL A 156 -14.10 12.82 2.48
N SER A 157 -15.35 13.01 2.16
CA SER A 157 -15.81 14.18 1.43
C SER A 157 -15.64 15.47 2.27
N GLU A 158 -15.00 16.48 1.71
CA GLU A 158 -14.85 17.79 2.33
C GLU A 158 -16.18 18.50 2.54
N ASN A 159 -17.16 18.22 1.69
CA ASN A 159 -18.50 18.82 1.77
C ASN A 159 -19.44 18.09 2.74
N ASN A 160 -19.13 16.83 3.09
CA ASN A 160 -19.91 16.03 4.00
C ASN A 160 -19.05 14.93 4.65
N SER A 161 -18.59 15.17 5.85
CA SER A 161 -17.71 14.28 6.63
C SER A 161 -18.29 12.86 6.89
N THR A 162 -19.57 12.63 6.61
CA THR A 162 -20.20 11.30 6.75
C THR A 162 -20.28 10.54 5.42
N ARG A 163 -19.62 11.02 4.36
CA ARG A 163 -19.63 10.44 3.01
C ARG A 163 -18.23 10.34 2.45
N PHE A 164 -18.10 9.51 1.43
CA PHE A 164 -16.89 9.44 0.59
C PHE A 164 -17.08 10.25 -0.68
N SER A 165 -15.96 10.73 -1.23
CA SER A 165 -15.86 11.34 -2.55
C SER A 165 -14.53 10.96 -3.19
N LEU A 166 -14.42 11.20 -4.49
CA LEU A 166 -13.11 11.26 -5.15
C LEU A 166 -12.47 12.64 -4.89
N ARG A 167 -11.15 12.71 -4.89
CA ARG A 167 -10.43 13.98 -4.70
C ARG A 167 -10.74 15.01 -5.78
N ASN A 168 -11.11 14.58 -7.00
CA ASN A 168 -11.60 15.48 -8.03
C ASN A 168 -13.02 16.04 -7.78
N GLY A 169 -13.62 15.75 -6.62
CA GLY A 169 -14.94 16.26 -6.19
C GLY A 169 -16.14 15.39 -6.57
N ALA A 170 -15.96 14.33 -7.36
CA ALA A 170 -17.07 13.44 -7.70
C ALA A 170 -17.55 12.63 -6.46
N ALA A 171 -18.86 12.44 -6.33
CA ALA A 171 -19.42 11.60 -5.27
C ALA A 171 -18.97 10.14 -5.45
N PHE A 172 -18.67 9.46 -4.34
CA PHE A 172 -18.29 8.07 -4.33
C PHE A 172 -19.08 7.27 -3.30
N THR A 173 -19.64 6.15 -3.74
CA THR A 173 -20.31 5.18 -2.85
C THR A 173 -19.71 3.81 -3.12
N PRO A 174 -18.96 3.22 -2.17
CA PRO A 174 -18.39 1.90 -2.36
C PRO A 174 -19.48 0.84 -2.37
N ILE A 175 -19.53 0.02 -3.42
CA ILE A 175 -20.44 -1.12 -3.58
C ILE A 175 -19.64 -2.27 -4.15
N GLY A 176 -19.57 -3.39 -3.42
CA GLY A 176 -18.79 -4.53 -3.87
C GLY A 176 -18.77 -5.69 -2.89
N LEU A 177 -17.65 -6.41 -2.84
CA LEU A 177 -17.53 -7.67 -2.12
C LEU A 177 -16.36 -7.66 -1.14
N ASN A 178 -16.54 -8.37 -0.02
CA ASN A 178 -15.40 -8.85 0.76
C ASN A 178 -14.94 -10.18 0.18
N VAL A 179 -13.75 -10.18 -0.42
CA VAL A 179 -13.12 -11.35 -1.08
C VAL A 179 -11.94 -11.83 -0.24
N GLY A 180 -12.04 -11.75 1.04
CA GLY A 180 -11.05 -12.01 2.10
C GLY A 180 -9.75 -12.69 1.65
N TRP A 181 -9.84 -13.89 1.10
CA TRP A 181 -8.69 -14.71 0.76
C TRP A 181 -8.94 -15.56 -0.50
N MET A 182 -8.10 -15.40 -1.51
CA MET A 182 -8.00 -16.24 -2.69
C MET A 182 -6.55 -16.70 -2.86
N LYS A 183 -6.34 -17.81 -3.57
CA LYS A 183 -5.02 -18.45 -3.66
C LYS A 183 -4.17 -17.96 -4.82
N SER A 184 -4.78 -17.30 -5.79
CA SER A 184 -4.11 -16.88 -7.01
C SER A 184 -4.63 -15.54 -7.53
N PHE A 185 -3.84 -14.89 -8.37
CA PHE A 185 -4.27 -13.72 -9.12
C PHE A 185 -5.54 -14.00 -9.94
N SER A 186 -5.61 -15.16 -10.62
CA SER A 186 -6.75 -15.51 -11.48
C SER A 186 -8.07 -15.53 -10.72
N GLU A 187 -8.10 -16.08 -9.50
CA GLU A 187 -9.30 -16.10 -8.66
C GLU A 187 -9.74 -14.68 -8.28
N TYR A 188 -8.80 -13.80 -7.88
CA TYR A 188 -9.12 -12.40 -7.61
C TYR A 188 -9.59 -11.66 -8.85
N ALA A 189 -8.98 -11.91 -10.01
CA ALA A 189 -9.33 -11.29 -11.28
C ALA A 189 -10.77 -11.60 -11.73
N GLU A 190 -11.25 -12.82 -11.47
CA GLU A 190 -12.66 -13.18 -11.69
C GLU A 190 -13.60 -12.28 -10.88
N TYR A 191 -13.32 -12.08 -9.59
CA TYR A 191 -14.12 -11.20 -8.72
C TYR A 191 -14.07 -9.75 -9.19
N VAL A 192 -12.91 -9.21 -9.52
CA VAL A 192 -12.78 -7.82 -10.03
C VAL A 192 -13.62 -7.63 -11.29
N ASN A 193 -13.53 -8.56 -12.26
CA ASN A 193 -14.29 -8.49 -13.49
C ASN A 193 -15.80 -8.60 -13.26
N GLU A 194 -16.26 -9.50 -12.37
CA GLU A 194 -17.68 -9.62 -12.05
C GLU A 194 -18.22 -8.42 -11.25
N ILE A 195 -17.44 -7.85 -10.33
CA ILE A 195 -17.78 -6.61 -9.64
C ILE A 195 -18.00 -5.48 -10.65
N ALA A 196 -17.02 -5.23 -11.52
CA ALA A 196 -17.09 -4.17 -12.51
C ALA A 196 -18.25 -4.35 -13.49
N LYS A 197 -18.43 -5.55 -14.02
CA LYS A 197 -19.50 -5.93 -14.97
C LYS A 197 -20.91 -5.70 -14.38
N ASN A 198 -21.06 -5.88 -13.07
CA ASN A 198 -22.33 -5.69 -12.37
C ASN A 198 -22.50 -4.27 -11.76
N GLY A 199 -21.63 -3.33 -12.13
CA GLY A 199 -21.70 -1.93 -11.68
C GLY A 199 -21.21 -1.69 -10.26
N GLY A 200 -20.52 -2.67 -9.66
CA GLY A 200 -19.77 -2.49 -8.41
C GLY A 200 -18.46 -1.77 -8.66
N ASN A 201 -17.87 -1.24 -7.60
CA ASN A 201 -16.65 -0.43 -7.66
C ASN A 201 -15.72 -0.64 -6.46
N TYR A 202 -15.92 -1.71 -5.69
CA TYR A 202 -15.17 -1.93 -4.45
C TYR A 202 -14.89 -3.42 -4.23
N MET A 203 -13.69 -3.71 -3.75
CA MET A 203 -13.30 -5.03 -3.27
C MET A 203 -12.44 -4.91 -2.02
N ARG A 204 -12.61 -5.81 -1.06
CA ARG A 204 -11.79 -5.91 0.13
C ARG A 204 -11.07 -7.25 0.18
N ILE A 205 -9.77 -7.22 0.50
CA ILE A 205 -8.92 -8.42 0.64
C ILE A 205 -8.09 -8.36 1.92
N TRP A 206 -7.59 -9.52 2.34
CA TRP A 206 -6.65 -9.64 3.44
C TRP A 206 -5.27 -10.08 2.95
N LEU A 207 -4.24 -9.38 3.39
CA LEU A 207 -2.85 -9.79 3.20
C LEU A 207 -2.48 -10.79 4.31
N SER A 208 -2.75 -12.07 4.08
CA SER A 208 -2.67 -13.10 5.10
C SER A 208 -2.24 -14.44 4.54
N GLN A 209 -1.83 -15.35 5.39
CA GLN A 209 -1.46 -16.73 5.01
C GLN A 209 -2.62 -17.50 4.36
N LEU A 210 -3.85 -17.01 4.47
CA LEU A 210 -5.02 -17.61 3.84
C LEU A 210 -5.13 -17.28 2.35
N GLY A 211 -4.52 -16.17 1.91
CA GLY A 211 -4.50 -15.68 0.54
C GLY A 211 -3.12 -15.18 0.13
N LEU A 212 -3.06 -13.96 -0.40
CA LEU A 212 -1.78 -13.30 -0.70
C LEU A 212 -1.11 -12.86 0.60
N SER A 213 0.14 -13.26 0.82
CA SER A 213 0.90 -12.94 2.03
C SER A 213 2.32 -12.52 1.69
N LEU A 214 2.68 -11.30 2.07
CA LEU A 214 4.05 -10.80 1.93
C LEU A 214 4.96 -11.35 3.02
N MET A 215 4.42 -11.52 4.24
CA MET A 215 5.13 -12.10 5.38
C MET A 215 4.76 -13.57 5.52
N LYS A 216 5.69 -14.46 5.17
CA LYS A 216 5.50 -15.92 5.28
C LYS A 216 6.28 -16.48 6.46
N LYS A 217 5.79 -17.59 7.01
CA LYS A 217 6.34 -18.28 8.19
C LYS A 217 7.75 -18.84 7.99
N GLU A 218 8.21 -18.91 6.75
CA GLU A 218 9.53 -19.39 6.34
C GLU A 218 10.63 -18.36 6.59
N ASN A 219 10.28 -17.07 6.69
CA ASN A 219 11.22 -15.97 6.84
C ASN A 219 11.01 -15.20 8.15
N ALA A 220 11.98 -14.35 8.50
CA ALA A 220 11.82 -13.37 9.55
C ALA A 220 10.74 -12.33 9.18
N PRO A 221 10.10 -11.66 10.15
CA PRO A 221 8.99 -10.72 9.86
C PRO A 221 9.35 -9.55 8.92
N ASN A 222 10.62 -9.16 8.83
CA ASN A 222 11.12 -8.09 7.97
C ASN A 222 11.77 -8.58 6.67
N ASP A 223 11.65 -9.86 6.33
CA ASP A 223 12.12 -10.45 5.08
C ASP A 223 10.91 -10.92 4.24
N PHE A 224 10.66 -10.24 3.12
CA PHE A 224 9.50 -10.49 2.25
C PHE A 224 9.85 -11.35 1.03
N SER A 225 11.06 -11.94 0.98
CA SER A 225 11.52 -12.73 -0.18
C SER A 225 10.61 -13.92 -0.49
N SER A 226 10.16 -14.66 0.51
CA SER A 226 9.21 -15.79 0.32
C SER A 226 7.80 -15.33 -0.11
N GLY A 227 7.46 -14.05 0.04
CA GLY A 227 6.22 -13.44 -0.39
C GLY A 227 6.28 -12.76 -1.76
N ALA A 228 7.40 -12.89 -2.49
CA ALA A 228 7.64 -12.13 -3.72
C ALA A 228 6.64 -12.47 -4.84
N GLU A 229 6.23 -13.72 -5.00
CA GLU A 229 5.19 -14.15 -5.94
C GLU A 229 3.82 -13.57 -5.58
N ASP A 230 3.44 -13.61 -4.29
CA ASP A 230 2.19 -13.02 -3.83
C ASP A 230 2.20 -11.48 -4.00
N ALA A 231 3.36 -10.85 -3.84
CA ALA A 231 3.54 -9.44 -4.12
C ALA A 231 3.38 -9.11 -5.61
N ALA A 232 3.87 -9.97 -6.51
CA ALA A 232 3.65 -9.83 -7.95
C ALA A 232 2.17 -10.05 -8.32
N ALA A 233 1.50 -10.99 -7.67
CA ALA A 233 0.06 -11.18 -7.83
C ALA A 233 -0.74 -9.95 -7.38
N LEU A 234 -0.32 -9.31 -6.28
CA LEU A 234 -0.93 -8.07 -5.82
C LEU A 234 -0.64 -6.89 -6.76
N ASP A 235 0.55 -6.82 -7.39
CA ASP A 235 0.83 -5.84 -8.46
C ASP A 235 -0.19 -5.95 -9.59
N ALA A 236 -0.36 -7.15 -10.13
CA ALA A 236 -1.31 -7.43 -11.20
C ALA A 236 -2.77 -7.14 -10.78
N LEU A 237 -3.12 -7.44 -9.54
CA LEU A 237 -4.45 -7.17 -9.00
C LEU A 237 -4.73 -5.68 -8.89
N VAL A 238 -3.78 -4.88 -8.41
CA VAL A 238 -3.91 -3.42 -8.30
C VAL A 238 -4.06 -2.80 -9.69
N GLU A 239 -3.26 -3.23 -10.67
CA GLU A 239 -3.36 -2.76 -12.06
C GLU A 239 -4.72 -3.12 -12.68
N LEU A 240 -5.21 -4.34 -12.49
CA LEU A 240 -6.54 -4.75 -12.95
C LEU A 240 -7.65 -3.92 -12.28
N CYS A 241 -7.53 -3.63 -10.99
CA CYS A 241 -8.47 -2.77 -10.26
C CYS A 241 -8.51 -1.34 -10.86
N GLU A 242 -7.35 -0.77 -11.19
CA GLU A 242 -7.26 0.53 -11.90
C GLU A 242 -7.95 0.50 -13.26
N GLU A 243 -7.69 -0.53 -14.07
CA GLU A 243 -8.31 -0.72 -15.39
C GLU A 243 -9.83 -0.84 -15.32
N ARG A 244 -10.35 -1.53 -14.30
CA ARG A 244 -11.79 -1.80 -14.15
C ARG A 244 -12.53 -0.77 -13.32
N GLY A 245 -11.83 0.21 -12.73
CA GLY A 245 -12.43 1.20 -11.82
C GLY A 245 -12.96 0.58 -10.53
N VAL A 246 -12.32 -0.48 -10.06
CA VAL A 246 -12.59 -1.12 -8.77
C VAL A 246 -11.59 -0.62 -7.74
N TYR A 247 -12.06 -0.19 -6.59
CA TYR A 247 -11.23 0.32 -5.50
C TYR A 247 -10.98 -0.78 -4.47
N LEU A 248 -9.72 -0.94 -4.10
CA LEU A 248 -9.24 -2.03 -3.26
C LEU A 248 -8.99 -1.55 -1.83
N GLN A 249 -9.62 -2.18 -0.86
CA GLN A 249 -9.26 -2.09 0.55
C GLN A 249 -8.41 -3.29 0.93
N THR A 250 -7.23 -3.03 1.49
CA THR A 250 -6.31 -4.08 1.93
C THR A 250 -6.23 -4.11 3.45
N ALA A 251 -6.63 -5.23 4.08
CA ALA A 251 -6.35 -5.48 5.49
C ALA A 251 -4.94 -6.06 5.63
N LEU A 252 -4.06 -5.36 6.33
CA LEU A 252 -2.65 -5.75 6.50
C LEU A 252 -2.49 -6.99 7.36
N PHE A 253 -3.37 -7.14 8.34
CA PHE A 253 -3.44 -8.28 9.25
C PHE A 253 -4.88 -8.73 9.44
N TYR A 254 -5.05 -9.89 10.06
CA TYR A 254 -6.36 -10.36 10.51
C TYR A 254 -6.26 -10.95 11.93
N HIS A 255 -7.35 -10.91 12.67
CA HIS A 255 -7.41 -11.30 14.08
C HIS A 255 -6.85 -12.70 14.37
N GLY A 256 -7.12 -13.68 13.49
CA GLY A 256 -6.64 -15.04 13.65
C GLY A 256 -5.13 -15.18 13.64
N ALA A 257 -4.40 -14.29 12.94
CA ALA A 257 -2.94 -14.26 12.98
C ALA A 257 -2.40 -14.00 14.40
N PHE A 258 -3.19 -13.35 15.25
CA PHE A 258 -2.85 -13.03 16.64
C PHE A 258 -3.75 -13.79 17.64
N SER A 259 -4.18 -14.99 17.30
CA SER A 259 -4.99 -15.85 18.16
C SER A 259 -4.41 -17.25 18.22
N SER A 260 -4.30 -17.81 19.43
CA SER A 260 -3.82 -19.18 19.67
C SER A 260 -4.95 -20.19 19.66
N ASP A 261 -6.19 -19.75 19.89
CA ASP A 261 -7.38 -20.58 20.04
C ASP A 261 -8.51 -20.05 19.11
N GLY A 262 -9.40 -20.96 18.71
CA GLY A 262 -10.54 -20.65 17.85
C GLY A 262 -10.40 -21.17 16.43
N THR A 263 -11.46 -21.03 15.64
CA THR A 263 -11.58 -21.59 14.29
C THR A 263 -10.55 -21.00 13.31
N ASP A 264 -10.24 -19.70 13.47
CA ASP A 264 -9.38 -18.94 12.57
C ASP A 264 -7.97 -18.70 13.16
N ALA A 265 -7.67 -19.35 14.29
CA ALA A 265 -6.39 -19.19 14.99
C ALA A 265 -5.21 -19.65 14.15
N ALA A 266 -4.26 -18.76 13.91
CA ALA A 266 -3.09 -19.01 13.06
C ALA A 266 -1.77 -18.52 13.68
N TRP A 267 -1.75 -18.21 14.97
CA TRP A 267 -0.53 -17.78 15.65
C TRP A 267 0.63 -18.76 15.47
N ARG A 268 0.35 -20.05 15.41
CA ARG A 268 1.36 -21.10 15.18
C ARG A 268 2.15 -20.88 13.88
N ASP A 269 1.51 -20.32 12.85
CA ASP A 269 2.11 -20.09 11.54
C ASP A 269 2.46 -18.60 11.31
N ASN A 270 2.35 -17.77 12.34
CA ASN A 270 2.69 -16.36 12.27
C ASN A 270 4.22 -16.17 12.26
N PRO A 271 4.80 -15.39 11.32
CA PRO A 271 6.26 -15.16 11.25
C PRO A 271 6.84 -14.50 12.50
N PHE A 272 6.07 -13.76 13.28
CA PHE A 272 6.52 -13.21 14.56
C PHE A 272 6.68 -14.25 15.66
N ASN A 273 6.09 -15.43 15.50
CA ASN A 273 6.15 -16.48 16.52
C ASN A 273 7.56 -17.09 16.62
N ILE A 274 8.07 -17.25 17.86
CA ILE A 274 9.40 -17.81 18.14
C ILE A 274 9.59 -19.26 17.65
N ILE A 275 8.50 -20.01 17.42
CA ILE A 275 8.59 -21.34 16.81
C ILE A 275 8.77 -21.32 15.29
N ARG A 276 8.73 -20.15 14.69
CA ARG A 276 9.08 -19.84 13.29
C ARG A 276 10.39 -19.07 13.29
N ASN A 277 10.57 -18.11 12.41
CA ASN A 277 11.77 -17.27 12.40
C ASN A 277 11.58 -15.95 13.17
N GLY A 278 10.53 -15.90 14.01
CA GLY A 278 10.20 -14.76 14.86
C GLY A 278 10.85 -14.79 16.25
N TYR A 279 10.33 -13.99 17.14
CA TYR A 279 10.91 -13.76 18.46
C TYR A 279 9.86 -13.60 19.57
N LEU A 280 8.57 -13.64 19.25
CA LEU A 280 7.48 -13.52 20.22
C LEU A 280 7.04 -14.89 20.72
N SER A 281 6.93 -15.05 22.03
CA SER A 281 6.47 -16.31 22.64
C SER A 281 4.94 -16.45 22.68
N SER A 282 4.21 -15.33 22.55
CA SER A 282 2.74 -15.32 22.55
C SER A 282 2.20 -14.15 21.69
N PRO A 283 0.94 -14.25 21.20
CA PRO A 283 0.38 -13.23 20.32
C PRO A 283 0.15 -11.88 20.99
N GLU A 284 -0.15 -11.85 22.29
CA GLU A 284 -0.42 -10.61 23.05
C GLU A 284 0.79 -9.67 23.07
N LEU A 285 1.99 -10.23 22.99
CA LEU A 285 3.23 -9.45 22.98
C LEU A 285 3.43 -8.63 21.71
N PHE A 286 2.71 -8.95 20.63
CA PHE A 286 2.83 -8.23 19.36
C PHE A 286 2.56 -6.73 19.50
N TRP A 287 1.56 -6.37 20.29
CA TRP A 287 1.10 -5.00 20.43
C TRP A 287 2.08 -4.09 21.20
N THR A 288 2.89 -4.67 22.09
CA THR A 288 3.77 -3.93 23.02
C THR A 288 5.25 -4.10 22.75
N ASN A 289 5.66 -5.13 22.00
CA ASN A 289 7.07 -5.39 21.72
C ASN A 289 7.65 -4.38 20.73
N GLU A 290 8.73 -3.69 21.09
CA GLU A 290 9.35 -2.62 20.28
C GLU A 290 9.81 -3.13 18.91
N ARG A 291 10.44 -4.33 18.87
CA ARG A 291 10.89 -4.91 17.60
C ARG A 291 9.70 -5.25 16.67
N ALA A 292 8.62 -5.79 17.23
CA ALA A 292 7.42 -6.07 16.43
C ALA A 292 6.79 -4.81 15.84
N ARG A 293 6.82 -3.70 16.57
CA ARG A 293 6.38 -2.39 16.07
C ARG A 293 7.30 -1.88 14.96
N THR A 294 8.62 -2.03 15.11
CA THR A 294 9.60 -1.67 14.08
C THR A 294 9.40 -2.51 12.83
N ASP A 295 9.29 -3.84 12.94
CA ASP A 295 9.05 -4.73 11.80
C ASP A 295 7.69 -4.45 11.14
N THR A 296 6.67 -4.06 11.91
CA THR A 296 5.37 -3.61 11.36
C THR A 296 5.52 -2.31 10.56
N LYS A 297 6.28 -1.35 11.05
CA LYS A 297 6.55 -0.10 10.32
C LYS A 297 7.32 -0.39 9.03
N ASN A 298 8.27 -1.31 9.05
CA ASN A 298 8.97 -1.76 7.86
C ASN A 298 8.01 -2.41 6.84
N TYR A 299 7.07 -3.23 7.29
CA TYR A 299 6.02 -3.81 6.46
C TYR A 299 5.11 -2.75 5.83
N ILE A 300 4.62 -1.80 6.62
CA ILE A 300 3.84 -0.66 6.15
C ILE A 300 4.62 0.15 5.11
N ARG A 301 5.91 0.43 5.38
CA ARG A 301 6.79 1.14 4.45
C ARG A 301 6.87 0.42 3.10
N TYR A 302 7.06 -0.90 3.10
CA TYR A 302 7.13 -1.70 1.88
C TYR A 302 5.82 -1.62 1.08
N ILE A 303 4.68 -1.71 1.75
CA ILE A 303 3.35 -1.57 1.14
C ILE A 303 3.17 -0.19 0.51
N LEU A 304 3.50 0.88 1.23
CA LEU A 304 3.43 2.25 0.71
C LEU A 304 4.38 2.45 -0.47
N ALA A 305 5.60 1.93 -0.40
CA ALA A 305 6.59 2.05 -1.46
C ALA A 305 6.14 1.37 -2.75
N ARG A 306 5.51 0.18 -2.65
CA ARG A 306 5.16 -0.64 -3.81
C ARG A 306 3.79 -0.31 -4.39
N TRP A 307 2.78 -0.01 -3.56
CA TRP A 307 1.39 0.19 -4.00
C TRP A 307 0.77 1.53 -3.63
N GLY A 308 1.42 2.34 -2.79
CA GLY A 308 0.89 3.65 -2.39
C GLY A 308 0.66 4.63 -3.54
N TYR A 309 1.29 4.43 -4.69
CA TYR A 309 1.04 5.24 -5.89
C TYR A 309 -0.39 5.08 -6.43
N SER A 310 -1.04 3.95 -6.17
CA SER A 310 -2.26 3.56 -6.86
C SER A 310 -3.49 4.30 -6.35
N ARG A 311 -4.19 4.93 -7.28
CA ARG A 311 -5.47 5.59 -7.02
C ARG A 311 -6.61 4.61 -6.74
N SER A 312 -6.42 3.33 -7.06
CA SER A 312 -7.38 2.27 -6.77
C SER A 312 -7.29 1.75 -5.35
N ILE A 313 -6.33 2.18 -4.53
CA ILE A 313 -6.35 1.87 -3.10
C ILE A 313 -7.43 2.74 -2.43
N PHE A 314 -8.49 2.08 -1.96
CA PHE A 314 -9.58 2.73 -1.22
C PHE A 314 -9.12 3.15 0.17
N SER A 315 -8.52 2.21 0.90
CA SER A 315 -7.97 2.44 2.23
C SER A 315 -7.00 1.35 2.64
N ILE A 316 -6.12 1.69 3.57
CA ILE A 316 -5.28 0.74 4.29
C ILE A 316 -5.99 0.40 5.60
N GLU A 317 -6.36 -0.85 5.76
CA GLU A 317 -6.95 -1.37 6.99
C GLU A 317 -5.85 -2.04 7.81
N LEU A 318 -5.59 -1.56 9.02
CA LEU A 318 -4.51 -2.10 9.85
C LEU A 318 -4.72 -3.58 10.19
N CYS A 319 -5.94 -3.94 10.59
CA CYS A 319 -6.25 -5.32 10.94
C CYS A 319 -7.76 -5.59 10.80
N ASN A 320 -8.08 -6.73 10.19
CA ASN A 320 -9.44 -7.26 10.17
C ASN A 320 -9.86 -7.72 11.57
N GLU A 321 -11.03 -7.26 12.03
CA GLU A 321 -11.66 -7.65 13.31
C GLU A 321 -10.70 -7.61 14.51
N ILE A 322 -9.92 -6.55 14.59
CA ILE A 322 -8.83 -6.41 15.57
C ILE A 322 -9.27 -6.63 17.02
N THR A 323 -10.53 -6.33 17.35
CA THR A 323 -11.10 -6.52 18.68
C THR A 323 -11.28 -8.00 19.05
N SER A 324 -11.13 -8.90 18.08
CA SER A 324 -11.13 -10.37 18.28
C SER A 324 -9.73 -10.96 18.42
N ALA A 325 -8.66 -10.17 18.24
CA ALA A 325 -7.29 -10.59 18.44
C ALA A 325 -6.95 -10.71 19.95
N ALA A 326 -5.96 -11.55 20.27
CA ALA A 326 -5.47 -11.65 21.64
C ALA A 326 -4.69 -10.39 22.04
N GLY A 327 -4.94 -9.87 23.24
CA GLY A 327 -4.25 -8.71 23.81
C GLY A 327 -5.19 -7.80 24.60
N GLU A 328 -4.60 -6.90 25.37
CA GLU A 328 -5.34 -5.90 26.10
C GLU A 328 -5.82 -4.78 25.15
N SER A 329 -7.05 -4.35 25.30
CA SER A 329 -7.66 -3.34 24.42
C SER A 329 -6.90 -2.00 24.43
N THR A 330 -6.28 -1.64 25.53
CA THR A 330 -5.43 -0.45 25.67
C THR A 330 -4.15 -0.55 24.85
N ASP A 331 -3.52 -1.73 24.81
CA ASP A 331 -2.29 -1.96 24.06
C ASP A 331 -2.56 -2.02 22.56
N ILE A 332 -3.65 -2.67 22.16
CA ILE A 332 -4.14 -2.69 20.79
C ILE A 332 -4.44 -1.26 20.29
N LYS A 333 -5.12 -0.46 21.11
CA LYS A 333 -5.42 0.95 20.76
C LYS A 333 -4.13 1.76 20.60
N ALA A 334 -3.19 1.66 21.54
CA ALA A 334 -1.91 2.38 21.46
C ALA A 334 -1.10 1.98 20.21
N TRP A 335 -1.12 0.69 19.85
CA TRP A 335 -0.51 0.21 18.62
C TRP A 335 -1.20 0.80 17.37
N CYS A 336 -2.52 0.84 17.33
CA CYS A 336 -3.27 1.47 16.25
C CYS A 336 -2.91 2.95 16.07
N GLU A 337 -2.84 3.70 17.17
CA GLU A 337 -2.48 5.12 17.15
C GLU A 337 -1.04 5.31 16.60
N GLU A 338 -0.09 4.47 17.03
CA GLU A 338 1.30 4.52 16.56
C GLU A 338 1.43 4.16 15.07
N MET A 339 0.78 3.08 14.61
CA MET A 339 0.86 2.68 13.21
C MET A 339 0.14 3.67 12.29
N THR A 340 -0.97 4.24 12.73
CA THR A 340 -1.67 5.31 12.00
C THR A 340 -0.82 6.58 11.89
N ALA A 341 -0.15 6.98 12.97
CA ALA A 341 0.78 8.12 12.93
C ALA A 341 1.92 7.88 11.93
N TYR A 342 2.49 6.69 11.93
CA TYR A 342 3.53 6.30 10.97
C TYR A 342 3.02 6.34 9.52
N LEU A 343 1.81 5.81 9.25
CA LEU A 343 1.17 5.91 7.94
C LEU A 343 0.98 7.37 7.51
N ARG A 344 0.44 8.22 8.38
CA ARG A 344 0.23 9.65 8.08
C ARG A 344 1.52 10.39 7.73
N GLU A 345 2.63 10.04 8.37
CA GLU A 345 3.94 10.65 8.12
C GLU A 345 4.56 10.20 6.80
N ASN A 346 4.37 8.94 6.41
CA ASN A 346 5.09 8.31 5.29
C ASN A 346 4.26 8.14 4.01
N ASP A 347 2.94 8.26 4.09
CA ASP A 347 2.05 8.13 2.94
C ASP A 347 1.87 9.48 2.21
N ALA A 348 2.64 9.68 1.16
CA ALA A 348 2.57 10.88 0.31
C ALA A 348 1.20 11.06 -0.37
N TYR A 349 0.43 9.99 -0.51
CA TYR A 349 -0.87 9.97 -1.22
C TYR A 349 -2.06 10.11 -0.29
N ARG A 350 -1.85 10.05 1.02
CA ARG A 350 -2.87 10.25 2.06
C ARG A 350 -4.06 9.32 1.92
N HIS A 351 -3.80 8.02 1.79
CA HIS A 351 -4.86 7.03 1.81
C HIS A 351 -5.66 7.09 3.10
N MET A 352 -6.92 6.72 3.01
CA MET A 352 -7.74 6.54 4.21
C MET A 352 -7.22 5.35 5.02
N ILE A 353 -7.29 5.47 6.33
CA ILE A 353 -6.83 4.46 7.27
C ILE A 353 -8.01 4.00 8.10
N SER A 354 -8.14 2.69 8.29
CA SER A 354 -9.17 2.10 9.13
C SER A 354 -8.67 0.89 9.90
N VAL A 355 -9.51 0.41 10.76
CA VAL A 355 -9.46 -0.91 11.39
C VAL A 355 -10.87 -1.44 11.45
N SER A 356 -11.09 -2.73 11.26
CA SER A 356 -12.46 -3.27 11.43
C SER A 356 -12.66 -3.93 12.78
N ALA A 357 -13.93 -4.03 13.16
CA ALA A 357 -14.38 -4.76 14.34
C ALA A 357 -15.51 -5.71 13.98
N ALA A 358 -15.56 -6.86 14.66
CA ALA A 358 -16.55 -7.91 14.44
C ALA A 358 -17.99 -7.48 14.75
N SER A 359 -18.17 -6.34 15.44
CA SER A 359 -19.49 -5.84 15.82
C SER A 359 -19.63 -4.35 15.53
N ILE A 360 -20.80 -3.99 15.00
CA ILE A 360 -21.20 -2.59 14.79
C ILE A 360 -21.29 -1.79 16.11
N ASN A 361 -21.28 -2.46 17.25
CA ASN A 361 -21.30 -1.82 18.57
C ASN A 361 -19.90 -1.53 19.13
N ASP A 362 -18.84 -2.04 18.49
CA ASP A 362 -17.48 -1.75 18.90
C ASP A 362 -17.10 -0.30 18.61
N THR A 363 -16.37 0.29 19.54
CA THR A 363 -16.06 1.73 19.47
C THR A 363 -14.67 2.04 18.92
N LEU A 364 -13.73 1.07 18.90
CA LEU A 364 -12.40 1.28 18.42
C LEU A 364 -12.33 1.79 16.98
N PRO A 365 -13.12 1.28 16.00
CA PRO A 365 -13.08 1.84 14.64
C PRO A 365 -13.55 3.29 14.52
N ALA A 366 -14.21 3.82 15.56
CA ALA A 366 -14.64 5.22 15.59
C ALA A 366 -13.59 6.17 16.19
N ASP A 367 -12.45 5.65 16.65
CA ASP A 367 -11.36 6.46 17.20
C ASP A 367 -10.88 7.53 16.20
N ASP A 368 -10.41 8.65 16.72
CA ASP A 368 -10.03 9.81 15.90
C ASP A 368 -8.83 9.57 14.99
N CYS A 369 -8.03 8.56 15.26
CA CYS A 369 -6.91 8.18 14.39
C CYS A 369 -7.37 7.59 13.05
N PHE A 370 -8.60 7.08 12.92
CA PHE A 370 -9.14 6.49 11.70
C PHE A 370 -10.04 7.46 10.92
N ASP A 371 -10.10 7.31 9.60
CA ASP A 371 -10.87 8.19 8.71
C ASP A 371 -12.36 7.85 8.65
N PHE A 372 -12.72 6.59 8.84
CA PHE A 372 -14.10 6.12 8.80
C PHE A 372 -14.30 4.94 9.76
N ILE A 373 -15.55 4.70 10.11
CA ILE A 373 -15.95 3.60 10.96
C ILE A 373 -16.15 2.36 10.09
N ASN A 374 -15.28 1.37 10.27
CA ASN A 374 -15.29 0.11 9.54
C ASN A 374 -15.75 -1.01 10.48
N VAL A 375 -16.92 -1.58 10.23
CA VAL A 375 -17.54 -2.57 11.11
C VAL A 375 -18.20 -3.70 10.33
N HIS A 376 -18.34 -4.84 10.99
CA HIS A 376 -19.02 -6.00 10.47
C HIS A 376 -20.35 -6.24 11.15
N THR A 377 -21.28 -6.89 10.46
CA THR A 377 -22.54 -7.35 11.05
C THR A 377 -23.11 -8.52 10.28
N TYR A 378 -23.26 -9.63 10.96
CA TYR A 378 -23.93 -10.84 10.46
C TYR A 378 -25.31 -11.05 11.11
N ARG A 379 -25.65 -10.22 12.11
CA ARG A 379 -26.90 -10.27 12.87
C ARG A 379 -27.55 -8.90 12.89
N TYR A 380 -28.60 -8.74 12.09
CA TYR A 380 -29.42 -7.52 12.08
C TYR A 380 -30.89 -7.90 11.92
N SER A 381 -31.76 -7.18 12.64
CA SER A 381 -33.19 -7.49 12.68
C SER A 381 -33.94 -7.10 11.39
N SER A 382 -33.43 -6.08 10.68
CA SER A 382 -33.95 -5.64 9.38
C SER A 382 -33.00 -4.60 8.76
N ALA A 383 -33.07 -4.43 7.44
CA ALA A 383 -32.33 -3.39 6.74
C ALA A 383 -32.62 -1.99 7.27
N ALA A 384 -33.91 -1.69 7.64
CA ALA A 384 -34.26 -0.41 8.21
C ALA A 384 -33.66 -0.16 9.61
N ALA A 385 -33.55 -1.22 10.43
CA ALA A 385 -32.86 -1.12 11.73
C ALA A 385 -31.39 -0.86 11.57
N LEU A 386 -30.74 -1.56 10.62
CA LEU A 386 -29.31 -1.37 10.28
C LEU A 386 -29.08 0.04 9.75
N GLU A 387 -29.86 0.52 8.80
CA GLU A 387 -29.79 1.89 8.28
C GLU A 387 -29.88 2.93 9.41
N LYS A 388 -30.81 2.76 10.33
CA LYS A 388 -30.96 3.64 11.50
C LYS A 388 -29.68 3.66 12.35
N GLN A 389 -29.11 2.49 12.63
CA GLN A 389 -27.90 2.36 13.43
C GLN A 389 -26.68 3.01 12.73
N VAL A 390 -26.50 2.76 11.44
CA VAL A 390 -25.46 3.40 10.63
C VAL A 390 -25.57 4.92 10.67
N LYS A 391 -26.77 5.47 10.47
CA LYS A 391 -27.03 6.92 10.54
C LYS A 391 -26.74 7.50 11.94
N GLN A 392 -27.06 6.78 12.99
CA GLN A 392 -26.77 7.19 14.37
C GLN A 392 -25.25 7.22 14.64
N LEU A 393 -24.49 6.20 14.19
CA LEU A 393 -23.03 6.16 14.31
C LEU A 393 -22.39 7.30 13.52
N ALA A 394 -22.77 7.48 12.25
CA ALA A 394 -22.25 8.55 11.42
C ALA A 394 -22.48 9.93 12.03
N ALA A 395 -23.69 10.19 12.56
CA ALA A 395 -24.01 11.46 13.22
C ALA A 395 -23.25 11.64 14.56
N LYS A 396 -23.07 10.57 15.33
CA LYS A 396 -22.39 10.61 16.63
C LYS A 396 -20.92 10.95 16.50
N TYR A 397 -20.25 10.33 15.54
CA TYR A 397 -18.80 10.45 15.37
C TYR A 397 -18.38 11.40 14.23
N ASN A 398 -19.35 11.92 13.49
CA ASN A 398 -19.13 12.78 12.32
C ASN A 398 -18.17 12.15 11.29
N LYS A 399 -18.29 10.84 11.04
CA LYS A 399 -17.46 10.04 10.14
C LYS A 399 -18.33 9.19 9.20
N PRO A 400 -17.83 8.80 8.02
CA PRO A 400 -18.47 7.76 7.23
C PRO A 400 -18.54 6.46 8.04
N VAL A 401 -19.59 5.69 7.85
CA VAL A 401 -19.72 4.32 8.37
C VAL A 401 -19.79 3.39 7.19
N PHE A 402 -18.90 2.41 7.16
CA PHE A 402 -18.86 1.41 6.13
C PHE A 402 -18.95 0.01 6.74
N ILE A 403 -19.93 -0.77 6.29
CA ILE A 403 -20.07 -2.17 6.66
C ILE A 403 -19.34 -2.97 5.61
N THR A 404 -18.11 -3.41 5.92
CA THR A 404 -17.25 -4.12 4.98
C THR A 404 -17.49 -5.63 4.96
N GLU A 405 -18.17 -6.15 5.98
CA GLU A 405 -18.69 -7.53 5.98
C GLU A 405 -20.14 -7.54 6.47
N ILE A 406 -21.02 -8.08 5.62
CA ILE A 406 -22.43 -8.31 5.92
C ILE A 406 -22.87 -9.60 5.25
N GLY A 407 -23.61 -10.43 5.96
CA GLY A 407 -24.06 -11.71 5.44
C GLY A 407 -24.96 -12.46 6.40
N VAL A 408 -25.20 -13.72 6.08
CA VAL A 408 -25.92 -14.67 6.94
C VAL A 408 -24.89 -15.43 7.77
N ASP A 409 -25.11 -15.46 9.08
CA ASP A 409 -24.30 -16.27 9.99
C ASP A 409 -24.53 -17.76 9.69
N TYR A 410 -23.48 -18.49 9.30
CA TYR A 410 -23.55 -19.92 9.01
C TYR A 410 -23.88 -20.77 10.26
N ALA A 411 -23.79 -20.20 11.45
CA ALA A 411 -24.06 -20.88 12.72
C ALA A 411 -25.53 -20.75 13.18
N SER A 412 -26.42 -20.14 12.38
CA SER A 412 -27.82 -19.94 12.70
C SER A 412 -28.76 -20.91 11.98
#